data_5480ca291984a76c903193c7e16e1925
#
_entry.id   5480ca291984a76c903193c7e16e1925
#
_cell.length_a   1.000
_cell.length_b   1.000
_cell.length_c   1.000
_cell.angle_alpha   90.00
_cell.angle_beta   90.00
_cell.angle_gamma   90.00
#
_symmetry.space_group_name_H-M   'P 1'
#
loop_
_entity.id
_entity.type
_entity.pdbx_description
1 polymer ?
#
loop_
_entity_poly.entity_id
_entity_poly.type
_entity_poly.pdbx_seq_one_letter_code
_entity_poly.pdbx_strand_id
1 'polypeptide(L)'
;MIKEEFYYDSRDGKSKLHAVRYAPDDAENICCVVQIVHGMAEYFERYEEFAEFLTSKGCVVTGEDHMGHGKSVGENGKYGYFCEQDPATVLVRDVHRLKKATQALYPDVPYVIMGHSMGSFIVRNYMFRYGTGVSAAIIMGTGMQPQTRLTMARILGSIQKVLFGPEYVSKLMDKLAFGKYNDRIENCKTDTDWLSRDPERVDRYRKDPMCGFVFTVNGFLTLTELTTRLNRNENIARVPKDLPVLMISGTADPVGDYGAGVRKAYDSLNGVGVKNIRLKLYEGARHELLNETNRDEVMQDIYDWLKEAVLQENEAGGSEGRRG
;
A
#
# COMPACT_ATOMS: atom_id res chain seq x y z
N MET A 1 -16.83 -0.79 -16.90
CA MET A 1 -15.48 -0.35 -16.46
C MET A 1 -14.50 -0.52 -17.61
N ILE A 2 -13.78 0.54 -17.96
CA ILE A 2 -12.72 0.54 -18.99
C ILE A 2 -11.39 0.23 -18.30
N LYS A 3 -10.66 -0.79 -18.79
CA LYS A 3 -9.32 -1.16 -18.30
C LYS A 3 -8.28 -0.73 -19.33
N GLU A 4 -7.24 -0.04 -18.89
CA GLU A 4 -6.09 0.34 -19.69
C GLU A 4 -4.80 -0.12 -19.00
N GLU A 5 -3.98 -0.90 -19.71
CA GLU A 5 -2.66 -1.33 -19.27
C GLU A 5 -1.58 -0.55 -20.02
N PHE A 6 -0.57 -0.09 -19.28
CA PHE A 6 0.54 0.67 -19.87
C PHE A 6 1.84 0.48 -19.08
N TYR A 7 2.95 0.90 -19.67
CA TYR A 7 4.26 0.88 -19.04
C TYR A 7 4.84 2.29 -18.97
N TYR A 8 5.58 2.57 -17.90
CA TYR A 8 6.33 3.81 -17.76
C TYR A 8 7.70 3.57 -17.12
N ASP A 9 8.64 4.51 -17.32
CA ASP A 9 10.01 4.35 -16.83
C ASP A 9 10.07 4.57 -15.31
N SER A 10 10.74 3.68 -14.59
CA SER A 10 11.06 3.84 -13.18
C SER A 10 12.05 4.99 -12.93
N ARG A 11 12.09 5.45 -11.70
CA ARG A 11 13.06 6.44 -11.22
C ARG A 11 14.44 5.84 -10.93
N ASP A 12 14.62 4.54 -11.11
CA ASP A 12 15.92 3.90 -11.13
C ASP A 12 16.70 4.18 -12.44
N GLY A 13 16.02 4.70 -13.48
CA GLY A 13 16.58 5.04 -14.78
C GLY A 13 16.84 3.84 -15.71
N LYS A 14 16.41 2.64 -15.34
CA LYS A 14 16.67 1.38 -16.10
C LYS A 14 15.40 0.57 -16.32
N SER A 15 14.54 0.47 -15.31
CA SER A 15 13.37 -0.42 -15.29
C SER A 15 12.13 0.24 -15.90
N LYS A 16 11.26 -0.58 -16.49
CA LYS A 16 9.90 -0.20 -16.84
C LYS A 16 8.92 -0.82 -15.87
N LEU A 17 7.95 -0.04 -15.44
CA LEU A 17 6.91 -0.46 -14.52
C LEU A 17 5.60 -0.65 -15.29
N HIS A 18 4.97 -1.79 -15.09
CA HIS A 18 3.62 -2.07 -15.52
C HIS A 18 2.64 -1.32 -14.63
N ALA A 19 1.63 -0.71 -15.23
CA ALA A 19 0.55 -0.04 -14.52
C ALA A 19 -0.78 -0.30 -15.18
N VAL A 20 -1.84 -0.25 -14.40
CA VAL A 20 -3.21 -0.40 -14.87
C VAL A 20 -4.04 0.78 -14.38
N ARG A 21 -4.96 1.23 -15.22
CA ARG A 21 -6.00 2.19 -14.88
C ARG A 21 -7.36 1.62 -15.21
N TYR A 22 -8.24 1.67 -14.24
CA TYR A 22 -9.66 1.37 -14.37
C TYR A 22 -10.46 2.67 -14.31
N ALA A 23 -11.30 2.91 -15.29
CA ALA A 23 -12.14 4.10 -15.37
C ALA A 23 -13.62 3.70 -15.50
N PRO A 24 -14.56 4.53 -15.02
CA PRO A 24 -15.97 4.39 -15.33
C PRO A 24 -16.21 4.42 -16.84
N ASP A 25 -17.26 3.75 -17.32
CA ASP A 25 -17.66 3.83 -18.73
C ASP A 25 -18.14 5.24 -19.13
N ASP A 26 -18.69 5.96 -18.17
CA ASP A 26 -19.03 7.38 -18.28
C ASP A 26 -17.89 8.24 -17.72
N ALA A 27 -17.17 8.90 -18.61
CA ALA A 27 -16.03 9.75 -18.26
C ALA A 27 -16.43 11.18 -17.83
N GLU A 28 -17.70 11.56 -17.95
CA GLU A 28 -18.15 12.96 -17.70
C GLU A 28 -18.29 13.26 -16.20
N ASN A 29 -18.47 12.23 -15.37
CA ASN A 29 -18.78 12.35 -13.94
C ASN A 29 -17.75 11.67 -13.01
N ILE A 30 -16.46 11.89 -13.26
CA ILE A 30 -15.41 11.34 -12.39
C ILE A 30 -15.32 12.15 -11.10
N CYS A 31 -15.58 11.48 -9.96
CA CYS A 31 -15.61 12.11 -8.65
C CYS A 31 -14.24 12.16 -7.94
N CYS A 32 -13.39 11.15 -8.13
CA CYS A 32 -12.01 11.14 -7.60
C CYS A 32 -11.14 10.10 -8.32
N VAL A 33 -9.83 10.22 -8.13
CA VAL A 33 -8.85 9.19 -8.49
C VAL A 33 -8.35 8.51 -7.22
N VAL A 34 -8.36 7.18 -7.19
CA VAL A 34 -7.76 6.37 -6.12
C VAL A 34 -6.57 5.60 -6.68
N GLN A 35 -5.36 5.96 -6.26
CA GLN A 35 -4.15 5.20 -6.58
C GLN A 35 -3.86 4.19 -5.49
N ILE A 36 -3.83 2.90 -5.85
CA ILE A 36 -3.54 1.80 -4.92
C ILE A 36 -2.07 1.40 -5.06
N VAL A 37 -1.40 1.32 -3.92
CA VAL A 37 0.00 0.91 -3.74
C VAL A 37 -0.02 -0.44 -3.05
N HIS A 38 0.26 -1.51 -3.79
CA HIS A 38 0.12 -2.90 -3.35
C HIS A 38 1.17 -3.33 -2.34
N GLY A 39 0.97 -4.50 -1.72
CA GLY A 39 1.82 -5.08 -0.70
C GLY A 39 3.03 -5.88 -1.22
N MET A 40 3.69 -6.57 -0.29
CA MET A 40 4.80 -7.47 -0.58
C MET A 40 4.29 -8.76 -1.25
N ALA A 41 5.03 -9.23 -2.27
CA ALA A 41 4.78 -10.50 -2.95
C ALA A 41 3.35 -10.66 -3.47
N GLU A 42 2.82 -9.58 -4.02
CA GLU A 42 1.56 -9.48 -4.74
C GLU A 42 1.69 -8.48 -5.89
N TYR A 43 0.58 -8.12 -6.55
CA TYR A 43 0.56 -7.19 -7.67
C TYR A 43 -0.77 -6.44 -7.76
N PHE A 44 -0.84 -5.36 -8.56
CA PHE A 44 -1.95 -4.43 -8.55
C PHE A 44 -3.29 -5.05 -9.00
N GLU A 45 -3.32 -5.93 -10.00
CA GLU A 45 -4.58 -6.48 -10.53
C GLU A 45 -5.34 -7.35 -9.50
N ARG A 46 -4.75 -7.72 -8.35
CA ARG A 46 -5.46 -8.36 -7.24
C ARG A 46 -6.52 -7.46 -6.59
N TYR A 47 -6.49 -6.18 -6.88
CA TYR A 47 -7.45 -5.18 -6.41
C TYR A 47 -8.60 -4.92 -7.41
N GLU A 48 -8.74 -5.72 -8.47
CA GLU A 48 -9.72 -5.51 -9.54
C GLU A 48 -11.16 -5.48 -9.02
N GLU A 49 -11.56 -6.35 -8.11
CA GLU A 49 -12.91 -6.36 -7.49
C GLU A 49 -13.19 -5.04 -6.75
N PHE A 50 -12.21 -4.50 -6.04
CA PHE A 50 -12.33 -3.20 -5.40
C PHE A 50 -12.34 -2.04 -6.42
N ALA A 51 -11.57 -2.18 -7.49
CA ALA A 51 -11.59 -1.22 -8.59
C ALA A 51 -12.95 -1.19 -9.32
N GLU A 52 -13.57 -2.36 -9.54
CA GLU A 52 -14.96 -2.46 -10.07
C GLU A 52 -15.96 -1.76 -9.16
N PHE A 53 -15.87 -2.01 -7.85
CA PHE A 53 -16.73 -1.35 -6.88
C PHE A 53 -16.57 0.18 -6.94
N LEU A 54 -15.34 0.70 -6.90
CA LEU A 54 -15.09 2.15 -6.92
C LEU A 54 -15.44 2.79 -8.26
N THR A 55 -15.18 2.12 -9.39
CA THR A 55 -15.55 2.66 -10.71
C THR A 55 -17.06 2.71 -10.90
N SER A 56 -17.82 1.78 -10.31
CA SER A 56 -19.28 1.85 -10.26
C SER A 56 -19.81 3.08 -9.51
N LYS A 57 -18.96 3.70 -8.68
CA LYS A 57 -19.25 4.91 -7.90
C LYS A 57 -18.67 6.19 -8.53
N GLY A 58 -18.17 6.11 -9.77
CA GLY A 58 -17.58 7.24 -10.48
C GLY A 58 -16.12 7.54 -10.15
N CYS A 59 -15.40 6.65 -9.45
CA CYS A 59 -13.98 6.84 -9.19
C CYS A 59 -13.13 6.23 -10.31
N VAL A 60 -12.01 6.85 -10.63
CA VAL A 60 -10.91 6.21 -11.38
C VAL A 60 -10.00 5.50 -10.39
N VAL A 61 -9.61 4.25 -10.70
CA VAL A 61 -8.66 3.49 -9.88
C VAL A 61 -7.41 3.19 -10.70
N THR A 62 -6.24 3.42 -10.13
CA THR A 62 -4.97 3.12 -10.80
C THR A 62 -3.94 2.56 -9.82
N GLY A 63 -2.96 1.85 -10.36
CA GLY A 63 -1.82 1.36 -9.59
C GLY A 63 -0.78 0.77 -10.51
N GLU A 64 0.40 0.58 -9.96
CA GLU A 64 1.53 -0.04 -10.64
C GLU A 64 1.88 -1.37 -9.98
N ASP A 65 2.48 -2.26 -10.73
CA ASP A 65 3.28 -3.33 -10.16
C ASP A 65 4.64 -2.75 -9.79
N HIS A 66 5.01 -2.82 -8.51
CA HIS A 66 6.32 -2.33 -8.06
C HIS A 66 7.47 -3.08 -8.74
N MET A 67 8.65 -2.48 -8.84
CA MET A 67 9.84 -3.23 -9.26
C MET A 67 9.94 -4.55 -8.51
N GLY A 68 10.33 -5.62 -9.22
CA GLY A 68 10.41 -6.96 -8.64
C GLY A 68 9.06 -7.60 -8.30
N HIS A 69 7.95 -7.08 -8.83
CA HIS A 69 6.59 -7.58 -8.64
C HIS A 69 5.83 -7.64 -9.96
N GLY A 70 4.85 -8.55 -10.03
CA GLY A 70 3.93 -8.67 -11.16
C GLY A 70 4.61 -8.62 -12.52
N LYS A 71 4.04 -7.89 -13.45
CA LYS A 71 4.55 -7.71 -14.83
C LYS A 71 5.74 -6.73 -14.91
N SER A 72 6.08 -6.03 -13.82
CA SER A 72 7.26 -5.15 -13.73
C SER A 72 8.59 -5.91 -13.57
N VAL A 73 8.54 -7.23 -13.33
CA VAL A 73 9.77 -8.04 -13.19
C VAL A 73 10.57 -8.08 -14.49
N GLY A 74 9.90 -8.08 -15.66
CA GLY A 74 10.57 -8.20 -16.96
C GLY A 74 11.22 -9.58 -17.19
N GLU A 75 11.70 -9.84 -18.41
CA GLU A 75 12.23 -11.15 -18.81
C GLU A 75 13.48 -11.58 -18.03
N ASN A 76 14.36 -10.64 -17.68
CA ASN A 76 15.61 -10.89 -16.94
C ASN A 76 15.55 -10.39 -15.51
N GLY A 77 14.38 -9.99 -15.04
CA GLY A 77 14.18 -9.48 -13.69
C GLY A 77 14.10 -10.60 -12.65
N LYS A 78 14.09 -10.20 -11.40
CA LYS A 78 14.00 -11.11 -10.28
C LYS A 78 12.93 -10.67 -9.31
N TYR A 79 12.02 -11.58 -8.98
CA TYR A 79 11.02 -11.34 -7.95
C TYR A 79 11.66 -10.97 -6.62
N GLY A 80 11.11 -9.95 -5.97
CA GLY A 80 11.57 -9.47 -4.67
C GLY A 80 12.92 -8.74 -4.69
N TYR A 81 13.42 -8.35 -5.88
CA TYR A 81 14.55 -7.43 -6.06
C TYR A 81 14.04 -6.11 -6.62
N PHE A 82 14.43 -4.99 -6.03
CA PHE A 82 14.02 -3.67 -6.51
C PHE A 82 15.08 -3.04 -7.43
N CYS A 83 16.01 -2.25 -6.87
CA CYS A 83 17.13 -1.70 -7.62
C CYS A 83 18.37 -1.58 -6.74
N GLU A 84 19.50 -1.23 -7.35
CA GLU A 84 20.79 -1.19 -6.69
C GLU A 84 20.93 -0.01 -5.72
N GLN A 85 20.46 1.18 -6.15
CA GLN A 85 20.67 2.43 -5.43
C GLN A 85 19.38 2.96 -4.82
N ASP A 86 19.37 3.14 -3.50
CA ASP A 86 18.28 3.71 -2.69
C ASP A 86 16.86 3.26 -3.10
N PRO A 87 16.61 1.94 -3.16
CA PRO A 87 15.35 1.40 -3.66
C PRO A 87 14.13 1.90 -2.86
N ALA A 88 14.28 2.16 -1.56
CA ALA A 88 13.20 2.70 -0.74
C ALA A 88 12.74 4.10 -1.20
N THR A 89 13.66 4.94 -1.66
CA THR A 89 13.32 6.26 -2.23
C THR A 89 12.78 6.11 -3.65
N VAL A 90 13.35 5.20 -4.45
CA VAL A 90 12.90 4.95 -5.82
C VAL A 90 11.44 4.52 -5.83
N LEU A 91 11.04 3.53 -5.01
CA LEU A 91 9.64 3.09 -4.88
C LEU A 91 8.68 4.26 -4.60
N VAL A 92 9.00 5.13 -3.64
CA VAL A 92 8.16 6.30 -3.32
C VAL A 92 8.09 7.30 -4.50
N ARG A 93 9.18 7.44 -5.25
CA ARG A 93 9.23 8.33 -6.43
C ARG A 93 8.51 7.75 -7.63
N ASP A 94 8.47 6.43 -7.78
CA ASP A 94 7.73 5.75 -8.83
C ASP A 94 6.22 5.89 -8.61
N VAL A 95 5.75 5.65 -7.39
CA VAL A 95 4.36 5.96 -6.98
C VAL A 95 4.01 7.43 -7.28
N HIS A 96 4.92 8.38 -7.01
CA HIS A 96 4.70 9.80 -7.34
C HIS A 96 4.70 10.06 -8.84
N ARG A 97 5.49 9.32 -9.63
CA ARG A 97 5.51 9.44 -11.10
C ARG A 97 4.19 9.00 -11.71
N LEU A 98 3.65 7.86 -11.28
CA LEU A 98 2.32 7.41 -11.69
C LEU A 98 1.25 8.42 -11.31
N LYS A 99 1.30 8.93 -10.05
CA LYS A 99 0.39 10.00 -9.59
C LYS A 99 0.40 11.20 -10.53
N LYS A 100 1.58 11.70 -10.88
CA LYS A 100 1.72 12.85 -11.78
C LYS A 100 1.15 12.58 -13.17
N ALA A 101 1.41 11.39 -13.73
CA ALA A 101 0.91 10.99 -15.03
C ALA A 101 -0.63 10.88 -15.04
N THR A 102 -1.20 10.25 -14.01
CA THR A 102 -2.66 10.11 -13.90
C THR A 102 -3.33 11.44 -13.61
N GLN A 103 -2.77 12.27 -12.72
CA GLN A 103 -3.33 13.59 -12.43
C GLN A 103 -3.36 14.51 -13.66
N ALA A 104 -2.43 14.37 -14.59
CA ALA A 104 -2.44 15.14 -15.83
C ALA A 104 -3.63 14.81 -16.74
N LEU A 105 -4.21 13.63 -16.60
CA LEU A 105 -5.43 13.22 -17.32
C LEU A 105 -6.70 13.67 -16.59
N TYR A 106 -6.62 13.89 -15.28
CA TYR A 106 -7.73 14.28 -14.40
C TYR A 106 -7.29 15.46 -13.52
N PRO A 107 -7.02 16.67 -14.09
CA PRO A 107 -6.35 17.77 -13.38
C PRO A 107 -7.16 18.32 -12.20
N ASP A 108 -8.48 18.40 -12.35
CA ASP A 108 -9.40 19.04 -11.40
C ASP A 108 -10.11 18.04 -10.47
N VAL A 109 -9.69 16.77 -10.53
CA VAL A 109 -10.31 15.70 -9.75
C VAL A 109 -9.48 15.42 -8.48
N PRO A 110 -10.10 15.30 -7.30
CA PRO A 110 -9.41 14.92 -6.07
C PRO A 110 -8.62 13.64 -6.23
N TYR A 111 -7.41 13.62 -5.69
CA TYR A 111 -6.49 12.47 -5.79
C TYR A 111 -6.23 11.83 -4.44
N VAL A 112 -6.63 10.58 -4.30
CA VAL A 112 -6.47 9.79 -3.07
C VAL A 112 -5.39 8.74 -3.29
N ILE A 113 -4.52 8.55 -2.29
CA ILE A 113 -3.52 7.50 -2.30
C ILE A 113 -3.85 6.45 -1.24
N MET A 114 -3.88 5.18 -1.64
CA MET A 114 -4.15 4.06 -0.75
C MET A 114 -2.97 3.09 -0.75
N GLY A 115 -2.53 2.63 0.42
CA GLY A 115 -1.47 1.63 0.53
C GLY A 115 -1.87 0.46 1.42
N HIS A 116 -1.57 -0.76 0.95
CA HIS A 116 -1.77 -1.98 1.70
C HIS A 116 -0.44 -2.63 2.09
N SER A 117 -0.31 -3.09 3.33
CA SER A 117 0.86 -3.82 3.81
C SER A 117 2.18 -3.07 3.55
N MET A 118 3.13 -3.62 2.80
CA MET A 118 4.32 -2.89 2.33
C MET A 118 3.94 -1.58 1.63
N GLY A 119 2.89 -1.57 0.81
CA GLY A 119 2.36 -0.36 0.19
C GLY A 119 1.93 0.69 1.20
N SER A 120 1.43 0.28 2.37
CA SER A 120 1.11 1.21 3.47
C SER A 120 2.37 1.90 4.02
N PHE A 121 3.49 1.19 4.07
CA PHE A 121 4.77 1.78 4.45
C PHE A 121 5.29 2.73 3.37
N ILE A 122 5.11 2.39 2.09
CA ILE A 122 5.46 3.27 0.96
C ILE A 122 4.60 4.54 1.01
N VAL A 123 3.27 4.42 1.20
CA VAL A 123 2.35 5.57 1.27
C VAL A 123 2.65 6.46 2.48
N ARG A 124 2.97 5.91 3.65
CA ARG A 124 3.38 6.70 4.80
C ARG A 124 4.69 7.47 4.53
N ASN A 125 5.67 6.87 3.82
CA ASN A 125 6.85 7.58 3.34
C ASN A 125 6.51 8.63 2.26
N TYR A 126 5.52 8.36 1.42
CA TYR A 126 5.00 9.30 0.43
C TYR A 126 4.41 10.55 1.10
N MET A 127 3.60 10.38 2.15
CA MET A 127 3.00 11.46 2.92
C MET A 127 4.04 12.44 3.47
N PHE A 128 5.22 11.96 3.90
CA PHE A 128 6.31 12.83 4.39
C PHE A 128 6.89 13.74 3.31
N ARG A 129 6.82 13.31 2.05
CA ARG A 129 7.51 13.97 0.94
C ARG A 129 6.56 14.69 -0.02
N TYR A 130 5.41 14.11 -0.25
CA TYR A 130 4.47 14.54 -1.29
C TYR A 130 3.02 14.68 -0.79
N GLY A 131 2.81 14.61 0.52
CA GLY A 131 1.48 14.61 1.11
C GLY A 131 0.61 15.83 0.78
N THR A 132 1.23 16.99 0.51
CA THR A 132 0.51 18.20 0.05
C THR A 132 -0.07 18.07 -1.36
N GLY A 133 0.33 17.07 -2.11
CA GLY A 133 -0.10 16.84 -3.50
C GLY A 133 -1.25 15.83 -3.63
N VAL A 134 -1.86 15.38 -2.53
CA VAL A 134 -3.00 14.46 -2.51
C VAL A 134 -4.09 14.99 -1.60
N SER A 135 -5.35 14.66 -1.91
CA SER A 135 -6.53 15.10 -1.17
C SER A 135 -6.78 14.26 0.08
N ALA A 136 -6.37 12.99 0.08
CA ALA A 136 -6.51 12.08 1.22
C ALA A 136 -5.56 10.87 1.11
N ALA A 137 -5.35 10.16 2.23
CA ALA A 137 -4.57 8.93 2.27
C ALA A 137 -5.31 7.81 3.02
N ILE A 138 -5.25 6.57 2.49
CA ILE A 138 -5.78 5.37 3.11
C ILE A 138 -4.63 4.41 3.42
N ILE A 139 -4.51 4.03 4.67
CA ILE A 139 -3.44 3.19 5.20
C ILE A 139 -4.06 1.88 5.69
N MET A 140 -3.89 0.79 4.93
CA MET A 140 -4.49 -0.50 5.21
C MET A 140 -3.43 -1.55 5.59
N GLY A 141 -3.69 -2.35 6.63
CA GLY A 141 -2.82 -3.46 7.05
C GLY A 141 -1.41 -3.00 7.44
N THR A 142 -1.30 -1.85 8.10
CA THR A 142 -0.03 -1.24 8.52
C THR A 142 0.39 -1.66 9.92
N GLY A 143 1.62 -1.34 10.27
CA GLY A 143 2.14 -1.54 11.62
C GLY A 143 3.30 -0.60 11.95
N MET A 144 3.82 -0.76 13.15
CA MET A 144 5.02 -0.06 13.60
C MET A 144 5.95 -1.04 14.33
N GLN A 145 7.14 -1.26 13.78
CA GLN A 145 8.10 -2.22 14.30
C GLN A 145 9.07 -1.55 15.28
N PRO A 146 9.46 -2.23 16.37
CA PRO A 146 10.47 -1.70 17.30
C PRO A 146 11.81 -1.44 16.58
N GLN A 147 12.48 -0.35 16.91
CA GLN A 147 13.76 0.03 16.30
C GLN A 147 14.85 -1.04 16.48
N THR A 148 14.84 -1.75 17.60
CA THR A 148 15.75 -2.86 17.87
C THR A 148 15.59 -4.00 16.85
N ARG A 149 14.34 -4.38 16.53
CA ARG A 149 14.04 -5.42 15.52
C ARG A 149 14.52 -4.98 14.13
N LEU A 150 14.28 -3.72 13.76
CA LEU A 150 14.72 -3.16 12.47
C LEU A 150 16.25 -3.10 12.37
N THR A 151 16.93 -2.73 13.47
CA THR A 151 18.41 -2.74 13.52
C THR A 151 18.97 -4.14 13.34
N MET A 152 18.40 -5.15 14.00
CA MET A 152 18.82 -6.55 13.84
C MET A 152 18.58 -7.06 12.42
N ALA A 153 17.42 -6.75 11.82
CA ALA A 153 17.10 -7.10 10.43
C ALA A 153 18.10 -6.47 9.45
N ARG A 154 18.48 -5.22 9.67
CA ARG A 154 19.47 -4.51 8.85
C ARG A 154 20.86 -5.13 8.99
N ILE A 155 21.30 -5.47 10.20
CA ILE A 155 22.60 -6.12 10.43
C ILE A 155 22.65 -7.46 9.71
N LEU A 156 21.64 -8.31 9.93
CA LEU A 156 21.55 -9.63 9.29
C LEU A 156 21.54 -9.54 7.76
N GLY A 157 20.69 -8.64 7.22
CA GLY A 157 20.62 -8.42 5.78
C GLY A 157 21.93 -7.89 5.20
N SER A 158 22.64 -7.00 5.92
CA SER A 158 23.95 -6.49 5.49
C SER A 158 25.02 -7.59 5.47
N ILE A 159 25.02 -8.48 6.45
CA ILE A 159 25.93 -9.64 6.46
C ILE A 159 25.62 -10.56 5.27
N GLN A 160 24.34 -10.90 5.04
CA GLN A 160 23.98 -11.75 3.90
C GLN A 160 24.28 -11.08 2.55
N LYS A 161 24.11 -9.75 2.44
CA LYS A 161 24.49 -8.99 1.23
C LYS A 161 25.96 -9.13 0.90
N VAL A 162 26.84 -9.08 1.91
CA VAL A 162 28.29 -9.24 1.72
C VAL A 162 28.66 -10.69 1.36
N LEU A 163 28.02 -11.67 2.00
CA LEU A 163 28.36 -13.09 1.80
C LEU A 163 27.77 -13.70 0.53
N PHE A 164 26.55 -13.32 0.16
CA PHE A 164 25.76 -13.99 -0.89
C PHE A 164 25.29 -13.04 -2.01
N GLY A 165 25.54 -11.75 -1.87
CA GLY A 165 25.07 -10.73 -2.81
C GLY A 165 23.65 -10.23 -2.54
N PRO A 166 23.27 -9.09 -3.18
CA PRO A 166 21.98 -8.43 -2.96
C PRO A 166 20.79 -9.22 -3.53
N GLU A 167 21.02 -10.06 -4.53
CA GLU A 167 20.00 -10.86 -5.22
C GLU A 167 19.74 -12.22 -4.56
N TYR A 168 20.45 -12.55 -3.50
CA TYR A 168 20.22 -13.78 -2.77
C TYR A 168 18.85 -13.82 -2.14
N VAL A 169 18.04 -14.85 -2.45
CA VAL A 169 16.70 -15.07 -1.88
C VAL A 169 16.84 -15.55 -0.45
N SER A 170 16.46 -14.72 0.52
CA SER A 170 16.73 -14.95 1.93
C SER A 170 15.59 -15.64 2.68
N LYS A 171 15.50 -16.96 2.61
CA LYS A 171 14.56 -17.75 3.42
C LYS A 171 14.73 -17.54 4.93
N LEU A 172 15.94 -17.18 5.38
CA LEU A 172 16.19 -16.90 6.79
C LEU A 172 15.52 -15.60 7.23
N MET A 173 15.66 -14.52 6.46
CA MET A 173 14.98 -13.25 6.77
C MET A 173 13.47 -13.40 6.69
N ASP A 174 12.98 -14.14 5.70
CA ASP A 174 11.57 -14.46 5.54
C ASP A 174 11.00 -15.17 6.78
N LYS A 175 11.65 -16.25 7.22
CA LYS A 175 11.24 -16.99 8.42
C LYS A 175 11.26 -16.14 9.69
N LEU A 176 12.25 -15.26 9.83
CA LEU A 176 12.35 -14.36 10.99
C LEU A 176 11.30 -13.24 10.94
N ALA A 177 10.92 -12.78 9.76
CA ALA A 177 9.93 -11.74 9.58
C ALA A 177 8.48 -12.26 9.74
N PHE A 178 8.16 -13.39 9.11
CA PHE A 178 6.80 -13.86 8.90
C PHE A 178 6.49 -15.23 9.51
N GLY A 179 7.49 -16.01 9.91
CA GLY A 179 7.33 -17.40 10.33
C GLY A 179 6.44 -17.64 11.57
N LYS A 180 6.03 -16.57 12.25
CA LYS A 180 5.12 -16.61 13.41
C LYS A 180 3.74 -16.02 13.13
N TYR A 181 3.42 -15.68 11.89
CA TYR A 181 2.17 -14.96 11.59
C TYR A 181 0.92 -15.83 11.75
N ASN A 182 1.08 -17.14 11.66
CA ASN A 182 -0.02 -18.08 11.90
C ASN A 182 -0.15 -18.56 13.35
N ASP A 183 0.76 -18.18 14.28
CA ASP A 183 0.81 -18.75 15.64
C ASP A 183 -0.49 -18.57 16.45
N ARG A 184 -1.31 -17.56 16.12
CA ARG A 184 -2.59 -17.30 16.77
C ARG A 184 -3.81 -17.78 15.97
N ILE A 185 -3.60 -18.51 14.88
CA ILE A 185 -4.69 -19.01 14.05
C ILE A 185 -5.01 -20.44 14.45
N GLU A 186 -6.19 -20.64 15.02
CA GLU A 186 -6.69 -21.98 15.33
C GLU A 186 -6.97 -22.74 14.04
N ASN A 187 -6.63 -24.03 14.02
CA ASN A 187 -6.81 -24.91 12.86
C ASN A 187 -6.19 -24.39 11.56
N CYS A 188 -5.02 -23.74 11.66
CA CYS A 188 -4.23 -23.27 10.53
C CYS A 188 -3.98 -24.41 9.53
N LYS A 189 -4.32 -24.20 8.25
CA LYS A 189 -4.19 -25.21 7.19
C LYS A 189 -3.01 -24.94 6.27
N THR A 190 -2.61 -23.68 6.14
CA THR A 190 -1.58 -23.24 5.20
C THR A 190 -0.66 -22.24 5.88
N ASP A 191 0.52 -22.01 5.31
CA ASP A 191 1.49 -21.01 5.75
C ASP A 191 1.05 -19.56 5.54
N THR A 192 -0.03 -19.35 4.80
CA THR A 192 -0.58 -18.04 4.43
C THR A 192 -1.98 -17.76 4.97
N ASP A 193 -2.49 -18.57 5.87
CA ASP A 193 -3.82 -18.37 6.48
C ASP A 193 -3.95 -17.01 7.18
N TRP A 194 -2.84 -16.43 7.64
CA TRP A 194 -2.81 -15.10 8.24
C TRP A 194 -3.26 -13.97 7.30
N LEU A 195 -3.37 -14.23 5.99
CA LEU A 195 -3.81 -13.25 5.01
C LEU A 195 -5.32 -12.96 5.11
N SER A 196 -6.15 -14.02 5.21
CA SER A 196 -7.60 -13.88 5.20
C SER A 196 -8.29 -15.07 5.89
N ARG A 197 -9.50 -14.83 6.39
CA ARG A 197 -10.40 -15.89 6.86
C ARG A 197 -11.11 -16.63 5.71
N ASP A 198 -11.11 -16.03 4.50
CA ASP A 198 -11.68 -16.64 3.30
C ASP A 198 -10.69 -17.64 2.67
N PRO A 199 -10.91 -18.96 2.78
CA PRO A 199 -9.96 -19.96 2.30
C PRO A 199 -9.81 -19.96 0.78
N GLU A 200 -10.83 -19.52 0.02
CA GLU A 200 -10.73 -19.44 -1.44
C GLU A 200 -9.77 -18.31 -1.87
N ARG A 201 -9.79 -17.19 -1.14
CA ARG A 201 -8.85 -16.07 -1.38
C ARG A 201 -7.41 -16.46 -1.05
N VAL A 202 -7.21 -17.16 0.08
CA VAL A 202 -5.90 -17.71 0.46
C VAL A 202 -5.40 -18.70 -0.59
N ASP A 203 -6.27 -19.57 -1.08
CA ASP A 203 -5.91 -20.58 -2.10
C ASP A 203 -5.58 -19.93 -3.46
N ARG A 204 -6.31 -18.90 -3.88
CA ARG A 204 -5.95 -18.09 -5.08
C ARG A 204 -4.57 -17.47 -4.96
N TYR A 205 -4.27 -16.81 -3.82
CA TYR A 205 -2.94 -16.24 -3.58
C TYR A 205 -1.83 -17.29 -3.68
N ARG A 206 -2.02 -18.47 -3.09
CA ARG A 206 -1.03 -19.55 -3.09
C ARG A 206 -0.79 -20.20 -4.45
N LYS A 207 -1.81 -20.21 -5.30
CA LYS A 207 -1.73 -20.77 -6.67
C LYS A 207 -1.21 -19.78 -7.70
N ASP A 208 -1.20 -18.50 -7.38
CA ASP A 208 -0.75 -17.47 -8.30
C ASP A 208 0.80 -17.40 -8.33
N PRO A 209 1.43 -17.65 -9.49
CA PRO A 209 2.89 -17.63 -9.62
C PRO A 209 3.52 -16.24 -9.39
N MET A 210 2.72 -15.17 -9.47
CA MET A 210 3.17 -13.80 -9.17
C MET A 210 3.00 -13.41 -7.71
N CYS A 211 2.51 -14.34 -6.86
CA CYS A 211 2.30 -14.11 -5.43
C CYS A 211 3.17 -15.03 -4.57
N GLY A 212 3.35 -14.67 -3.30
CA GLY A 212 3.97 -15.54 -2.29
C GLY A 212 5.46 -15.81 -2.46
N PHE A 213 6.16 -15.12 -3.36
CA PHE A 213 7.59 -15.28 -3.52
C PHE A 213 8.39 -14.68 -2.35
N VAL A 214 9.49 -15.32 -2.00
CA VAL A 214 10.40 -14.83 -0.97
C VAL A 214 11.28 -13.71 -1.51
N PHE A 215 11.40 -12.62 -0.78
CA PHE A 215 12.25 -11.49 -1.15
C PHE A 215 13.74 -11.84 -1.17
N THR A 216 14.46 -11.13 -2.03
CA THR A 216 15.91 -11.09 -1.99
C THR A 216 16.40 -10.30 -0.77
N VAL A 217 17.70 -10.40 -0.47
CA VAL A 217 18.34 -9.57 0.56
C VAL A 217 18.13 -8.08 0.28
N ASN A 218 18.19 -7.65 -0.98
CA ASN A 218 17.88 -6.28 -1.39
C ASN A 218 16.44 -5.90 -1.02
N GLY A 219 15.47 -6.77 -1.31
CA GLY A 219 14.07 -6.54 -0.98
C GLY A 219 13.82 -6.40 0.53
N PHE A 220 14.40 -7.30 1.35
CA PHE A 220 14.27 -7.21 2.81
C PHE A 220 14.96 -5.98 3.40
N LEU A 221 16.12 -5.59 2.90
CA LEU A 221 16.79 -4.36 3.32
C LEU A 221 15.97 -3.11 2.95
N THR A 222 15.32 -3.12 1.79
CA THR A 222 14.43 -2.05 1.34
C THR A 222 13.21 -1.94 2.25
N LEU A 223 12.54 -3.06 2.56
CA LEU A 223 11.43 -3.10 3.50
C LEU A 223 11.84 -2.60 4.90
N THR A 224 13.04 -3.01 5.35
CA THR A 224 13.61 -2.56 6.63
C THR A 224 13.86 -1.05 6.63
N GLU A 225 14.36 -0.47 5.53
CA GLU A 225 14.59 0.96 5.41
C GLU A 225 13.27 1.73 5.36
N LEU A 226 12.27 1.29 4.56
CA LEU A 226 10.94 1.90 4.52
C LEU A 226 10.34 1.99 5.93
N THR A 227 10.39 0.90 6.69
CA THR A 227 9.84 0.86 8.06
C THR A 227 10.68 1.64 9.06
N THR A 228 12.02 1.68 8.91
CA THR A 228 12.90 2.50 9.77
C THR A 228 12.59 3.99 9.63
N ARG A 229 12.31 4.45 8.42
CA ARG A 229 11.95 5.87 8.16
C ARG A 229 10.66 6.27 8.87
N LEU A 230 9.74 5.33 9.13
CA LEU A 230 8.48 5.56 9.84
C LEU A 230 8.66 5.78 11.35
N ASN A 231 9.81 5.39 11.92
CA ASN A 231 10.12 5.61 13.33
C ASN A 231 10.84 6.95 13.58
N ARG A 232 11.14 7.73 12.53
CA ARG A 232 11.85 8.99 12.65
C ARG A 232 10.86 10.14 12.82
N ASN A 233 10.87 10.79 13.98
CA ASN A 233 9.95 11.90 14.29
C ASN A 233 10.07 13.06 13.27
N GLU A 234 11.28 13.33 12.77
CA GLU A 234 11.49 14.37 11.75
C GLU A 234 10.77 14.07 10.43
N ASN A 235 10.57 12.80 10.08
CA ASN A 235 9.78 12.39 8.92
C ASN A 235 8.30 12.55 9.19
N ILE A 236 7.82 12.00 10.32
CA ILE A 236 6.40 12.03 10.69
C ILE A 236 5.92 13.49 10.80
N ALA A 237 6.76 14.37 11.33
CA ALA A 237 6.45 15.80 11.48
C ALA A 237 6.19 16.53 10.14
N ARG A 238 6.65 15.97 9.01
CA ARG A 238 6.45 16.52 7.66
C ARG A 238 5.09 16.20 7.07
N VAL A 239 4.33 15.27 7.65
CA VAL A 239 2.97 14.97 7.18
C VAL A 239 2.12 16.24 7.27
N PRO A 240 1.39 16.62 6.20
CA PRO A 240 0.47 17.77 6.25
C PRO A 240 -0.57 17.57 7.34
N LYS A 241 -0.79 18.61 8.15
CA LYS A 241 -1.65 18.47 9.35
C LYS A 241 -3.13 18.39 9.03
N ASP A 242 -3.53 18.92 7.91
CA ASP A 242 -4.91 18.95 7.45
C ASP A 242 -5.23 17.79 6.47
N LEU A 243 -4.24 16.95 6.10
CA LEU A 243 -4.45 15.79 5.23
C LEU A 243 -5.40 14.79 5.90
N PRO A 244 -6.57 14.48 5.31
CA PRO A 244 -7.43 13.41 5.80
C PRO A 244 -6.73 12.04 5.66
N VAL A 245 -6.73 11.26 6.76
CA VAL A 245 -6.10 9.93 6.79
C VAL A 245 -7.07 8.91 7.37
N LEU A 246 -7.36 7.86 6.61
CA LEU A 246 -8.04 6.67 7.10
C LEU A 246 -7.03 5.56 7.36
N MET A 247 -7.03 5.02 8.57
CA MET A 247 -6.24 3.84 8.93
C MET A 247 -7.18 2.68 9.22
N ILE A 248 -7.00 1.56 8.51
CA ILE A 248 -7.82 0.36 8.68
C ILE A 248 -6.95 -0.89 8.78
N SER A 249 -7.35 -1.83 9.64
CA SER A 249 -6.67 -3.12 9.82
C SER A 249 -7.60 -4.14 10.48
N GLY A 250 -7.26 -5.42 10.38
CA GLY A 250 -7.93 -6.46 11.16
C GLY A 250 -7.39 -6.56 12.58
N THR A 251 -8.24 -6.95 13.56
CA THR A 251 -7.78 -7.22 14.92
C THR A 251 -6.99 -8.53 15.04
N ALA A 252 -7.07 -9.40 14.02
CA ALA A 252 -6.29 -10.63 13.92
C ALA A 252 -5.10 -10.52 12.93
N ASP A 253 -4.76 -9.31 12.47
CA ASP A 253 -3.64 -9.04 11.58
C ASP A 253 -2.29 -9.03 12.33
N PRO A 254 -1.38 -10.01 12.08
CA PRO A 254 -0.07 -10.08 12.74
C PRO A 254 0.90 -8.97 12.30
N VAL A 255 0.73 -8.39 11.09
CA VAL A 255 1.55 -7.27 10.59
C VAL A 255 1.34 -6.04 11.46
N GLY A 256 0.09 -5.79 11.84
CA GLY A 256 -0.33 -4.73 12.74
C GLY A 256 -0.16 -5.05 14.22
N ASP A 257 0.56 -6.13 14.58
CA ASP A 257 0.67 -6.62 15.97
C ASP A 257 -0.72 -6.72 16.62
N TYR A 258 -1.66 -7.32 15.88
CA TYR A 258 -3.04 -7.52 16.34
C TYR A 258 -3.73 -6.22 16.79
N GLY A 259 -3.50 -5.15 16.02
CA GLY A 259 -4.01 -3.80 16.26
C GLY A 259 -3.10 -2.90 17.10
N ALA A 260 -2.20 -3.44 17.93
CA ALA A 260 -1.32 -2.63 18.77
C ALA A 260 -0.32 -1.79 17.95
N GLY A 261 0.28 -2.37 16.90
CA GLY A 261 1.19 -1.68 16.00
C GLY A 261 0.47 -0.63 15.14
N VAL A 262 -0.78 -0.90 14.77
CA VAL A 262 -1.61 0.07 14.02
C VAL A 262 -1.95 1.28 14.91
N ARG A 263 -2.32 1.06 16.19
CA ARG A 263 -2.57 2.14 17.16
C ARG A 263 -1.33 3.00 17.38
N LYS A 264 -0.13 2.39 17.51
CA LYS A 264 1.12 3.14 17.59
C LYS A 264 1.37 4.01 16.35
N ALA A 265 1.05 3.49 15.16
CA ALA A 265 1.15 4.27 13.92
C ALA A 265 0.14 5.44 13.91
N TYR A 266 -1.09 5.21 14.33
CA TYR A 266 -2.10 6.25 14.52
C TYR A 266 -1.64 7.31 15.52
N ASP A 267 -1.19 6.90 16.71
CA ASP A 267 -0.74 7.81 17.77
C ASP A 267 0.46 8.66 17.30
N SER A 268 1.34 8.11 16.48
CA SER A 268 2.49 8.84 15.93
C SER A 268 2.08 9.98 14.99
N LEU A 269 1.02 9.79 14.18
CA LEU A 269 0.47 10.83 13.32
C LEU A 269 -0.35 11.85 14.11
N ASN A 270 -1.17 11.37 15.03
CA ASN A 270 -1.96 12.24 15.92
C ASN A 270 -1.04 13.11 16.79
N GLY A 271 0.04 12.54 17.33
CA GLY A 271 1.01 13.21 18.20
C GLY A 271 1.79 14.34 17.50
N VAL A 272 1.92 14.30 16.18
CA VAL A 272 2.51 15.42 15.42
C VAL A 272 1.46 16.42 14.90
N GLY A 273 0.19 16.25 15.27
CA GLY A 273 -0.89 17.19 15.01
C GLY A 273 -1.62 16.98 13.68
N VAL A 274 -1.63 15.76 13.10
CA VAL A 274 -2.55 15.44 12.00
C VAL A 274 -3.98 15.44 12.55
N LYS A 275 -4.85 16.31 12.00
CA LYS A 275 -6.16 16.63 12.60
C LYS A 275 -7.25 15.65 12.17
N ASN A 276 -7.28 15.28 10.89
CA ASN A 276 -8.35 14.51 10.27
C ASN A 276 -7.91 13.04 10.11
N ILE A 277 -7.64 12.37 11.22
CA ILE A 277 -7.23 10.96 11.20
C ILE A 277 -8.30 10.07 11.83
N ARG A 278 -8.73 9.03 11.11
CA ARG A 278 -9.69 8.03 11.58
C ARG A 278 -9.02 6.66 11.62
N LEU A 279 -9.27 5.90 12.69
CA LEU A 279 -8.84 4.51 12.83
C LEU A 279 -10.08 3.61 12.96
N LYS A 280 -10.19 2.58 12.09
CA LYS A 280 -11.17 1.49 12.23
C LYS A 280 -10.44 0.15 12.24
N LEU A 281 -10.71 -0.67 13.26
CA LEU A 281 -10.24 -2.05 13.34
C LEU A 281 -11.42 -2.99 13.16
N TYR A 282 -11.31 -3.93 12.21
CA TYR A 282 -12.34 -4.92 11.92
C TYR A 282 -12.11 -6.16 12.78
N GLU A 283 -13.11 -6.50 13.60
CA GLU A 283 -13.01 -7.58 14.56
C GLU A 283 -12.82 -8.94 13.89
N GLY A 284 -11.82 -9.69 14.34
CA GLY A 284 -11.45 -10.99 13.81
C GLY A 284 -10.90 -11.01 12.38
N ALA A 285 -10.96 -9.89 11.64
CA ALA A 285 -10.39 -9.82 10.30
C ALA A 285 -8.86 -9.90 10.36
N ARG A 286 -8.29 -10.55 9.34
CA ARG A 286 -6.86 -10.74 9.17
C ARG A 286 -6.24 -9.63 8.30
N HIS A 287 -5.19 -9.92 7.59
CA HIS A 287 -4.34 -8.92 6.94
C HIS A 287 -4.94 -8.28 5.67
N GLU A 288 -5.49 -9.09 4.77
CA GLU A 288 -6.01 -8.64 3.47
C GLU A 288 -7.51 -8.27 3.56
N LEU A 289 -7.84 -7.09 4.11
CA LEU A 289 -9.21 -6.68 4.37
C LEU A 289 -10.11 -6.72 3.12
N LEU A 290 -9.59 -6.42 1.93
CA LEU A 290 -10.31 -6.47 0.66
C LEU A 290 -10.48 -7.90 0.11
N ASN A 291 -9.88 -8.89 0.76
CA ASN A 291 -10.03 -10.32 0.50
C ASN A 291 -10.66 -11.06 1.68
N GLU A 292 -11.15 -10.35 2.69
CA GLU A 292 -11.79 -10.92 3.87
C GLU A 292 -13.23 -11.37 3.61
N THR A 293 -13.77 -12.16 4.54
CA THR A 293 -15.17 -12.61 4.48
C THR A 293 -16.18 -11.46 4.57
N ASN A 294 -15.78 -10.35 5.18
CA ASN A 294 -16.57 -9.10 5.28
C ASN A 294 -16.03 -7.97 4.38
N ARG A 295 -15.40 -8.30 3.23
CA ARG A 295 -14.83 -7.32 2.30
C ARG A 295 -15.83 -6.29 1.80
N ASP A 296 -17.09 -6.66 1.62
CA ASP A 296 -18.13 -5.75 1.15
C ASP A 296 -18.38 -4.60 2.16
N GLU A 297 -18.37 -4.92 3.46
CA GLU A 297 -18.41 -3.93 4.54
C GLU A 297 -17.18 -3.01 4.45
N VAL A 298 -15.99 -3.59 4.27
CA VAL A 298 -14.74 -2.81 4.19
C VAL A 298 -14.76 -1.86 2.99
N MET A 299 -15.16 -2.35 1.81
CA MET A 299 -15.27 -1.53 0.58
C MET A 299 -16.26 -0.39 0.76
N GLN A 300 -17.42 -0.66 1.37
CA GLN A 300 -18.45 0.35 1.61
C GLN A 300 -17.96 1.40 2.63
N ASP A 301 -17.31 0.99 3.72
CA ASP A 301 -16.74 1.91 4.71
C ASP A 301 -15.68 2.85 4.13
N ILE A 302 -14.82 2.31 3.25
CA ILE A 302 -13.82 3.13 2.53
C ILE A 302 -14.52 4.16 1.66
N TYR A 303 -15.53 3.76 0.89
CA TYR A 303 -16.27 4.68 0.02
C TYR A 303 -17.06 5.73 0.81
N ASP A 304 -17.70 5.35 1.91
CA ASP A 304 -18.41 6.29 2.77
C ASP A 304 -17.47 7.32 3.40
N TRP A 305 -16.28 6.88 3.82
CA TRP A 305 -15.24 7.79 4.29
C TRP A 305 -14.72 8.71 3.16
N LEU A 306 -14.56 8.20 1.94
CA LEU A 306 -14.16 9.03 0.78
C LEU A 306 -15.20 10.11 0.49
N LYS A 307 -16.49 9.81 0.60
CA LYS A 307 -17.56 10.81 0.46
C LYS A 307 -17.42 11.92 1.50
N GLU A 308 -17.24 11.58 2.74
CA GLU A 308 -17.11 12.56 3.83
C GLU A 308 -15.84 13.40 3.69
N ALA A 309 -14.70 12.76 3.45
CA ALA A 309 -13.38 13.38 3.54
C ALA A 309 -12.96 14.16 2.28
N VAL A 310 -13.54 13.83 1.10
CA VAL A 310 -13.04 14.31 -0.19
C VAL A 310 -14.14 14.86 -1.11
N LEU A 311 -15.32 14.22 -1.13
CA LEU A 311 -16.34 14.55 -2.14
C LEU A 311 -17.28 15.65 -1.68
N GLN A 312 -17.64 15.73 -0.40
CA GLN A 312 -18.55 16.76 0.13
C GLN A 312 -17.95 18.17 0.11
N GLU A 313 -16.63 18.32 0.25
CA GLU A 313 -15.98 19.65 0.15
C GLU A 313 -16.11 20.26 -1.26
N ASN A 314 -16.20 19.44 -2.30
CA ASN A 314 -16.37 19.92 -3.68
C ASN A 314 -17.79 20.40 -4.00
N GLU A 315 -18.82 19.89 -3.34
CA GLU A 315 -20.20 20.37 -3.49
C GLU A 315 -20.39 21.76 -2.84
N ALA A 316 -19.72 22.02 -1.73
CA ALA A 316 -19.77 23.31 -1.03
C ALA A 316 -19.02 24.43 -1.78
N GLY A 317 -17.88 24.11 -2.41
CA GLY A 317 -17.07 25.08 -3.19
C GLY A 317 -17.67 25.43 -4.57
N GLY A 318 -18.48 24.51 -5.15
CA GLY A 318 -19.12 24.73 -6.47
C GLY A 318 -20.31 25.67 -6.46
N SER A 319 -20.90 25.95 -5.28
CA SER A 319 -22.10 26.82 -5.16
C SER A 319 -21.77 28.31 -5.06
N GLU A 320 -20.54 28.69 -4.68
CA GLU A 320 -20.14 30.10 -4.59
C GLU A 320 -19.64 30.74 -5.92
N GLY A 321 -19.25 29.89 -6.89
CA GLY A 321 -18.70 30.35 -8.18
C GLY A 321 -19.73 30.67 -9.28
N ARG A 322 -21.04 30.51 -9.05
CA ARG A 322 -22.11 30.77 -10.06
C ARG A 322 -23.04 31.94 -9.74
N ARG A 323 -22.62 32.85 -8.86
CA ARG A 323 -23.32 34.14 -8.66
C ARG A 323 -22.33 35.26 -8.80
N GLY A 324 -22.05 35.63 -10.01
CA GLY A 324 -21.27 36.81 -10.37
C GLY A 324 -21.53 37.16 -11.83
#